data_afb6465d73c19443e63b622616b40d74
#
_entry.id   afb6465d73c19443e63b622616b40d74
#
_cell.length_a   1.000
_cell.length_b   1.000
_cell.length_c   1.000
_cell.angle_alpha   90.00
_cell.angle_beta   90.00
_cell.angle_gamma   90.00
#
_symmetry.space_group_name_H-M   'P 1'
#
loop_
_entity.id
_entity.type
_entity.pdbx_description
1 polymer ?
#
loop_
_entity_poly.entity_id
_entity_poly.type
_entity_poly.pdbx_seq_one_letter_code
_entity_poly.pdbx_strand_id
1 'polypeptide(L)'
;MAGERVLLVEDNEMNMKLCRDVLRATGYATLEATSGEEAVEMARAHAPALVLMDIQLPGIDGVEALARLRRDEKTASIPVLALTAQAMSGDREQFLGAGFDGYLSKPVDVLELIRAVKEHCAHA
;
A
#
# COMPACT_ATOMS: atom_id res chain seq x y z
N MET A 1 13.18 0.91 -11.49
CA MET A 1 14.00 2.13 -11.62
C MET A 1 13.95 2.94 -10.36
N ALA A 2 15.06 3.57 -10.03
CA ALA A 2 15.11 4.45 -8.86
C ALA A 2 14.16 5.62 -9.06
N GLY A 3 13.49 6.05 -8.02
CA GLY A 3 12.59 7.19 -8.06
C GLY A 3 11.13 6.88 -8.28
N GLU A 4 10.78 5.61 -8.45
CA GLU A 4 9.37 5.25 -8.51
C GLU A 4 8.70 5.60 -7.19
N ARG A 5 7.47 6.13 -7.26
CA ARG A 5 6.77 6.61 -6.06
C ARG A 5 5.87 5.52 -5.49
N VAL A 6 5.99 5.32 -4.19
CA VAL A 6 5.16 4.38 -3.44
C VAL A 6 4.33 5.18 -2.44
N LEU A 7 3.03 5.02 -2.46
CA LEU A 7 2.14 5.65 -1.50
C LEU A 7 2.00 4.75 -0.28
N LEU A 8 2.38 5.27 0.89
CA LEU A 8 2.27 4.57 2.16
C LEU A 8 1.03 5.07 2.89
N VAL A 9 0.11 4.17 3.20
CA VAL A 9 -1.12 4.52 3.91
C VAL A 9 -1.12 3.81 5.26
N GLU A 10 -0.88 4.58 6.32
CA GLU A 10 -0.67 4.04 7.67
C GLU A 10 -0.93 5.15 8.68
N ASP A 11 -1.72 4.88 9.72
CA ASP A 11 -1.96 5.87 10.76
C ASP A 11 -1.00 5.78 11.94
N ASN A 12 -0.21 4.71 12.01
CA ASN A 12 0.80 4.54 13.06
C ASN A 12 2.13 5.12 12.60
N GLU A 13 2.63 6.12 13.32
CA GLU A 13 3.85 6.82 12.93
C GLU A 13 5.09 5.93 12.88
N MET A 14 5.19 4.96 13.78
CA MET A 14 6.35 4.07 13.81
C MET A 14 6.38 3.16 12.57
N ASN A 15 5.23 2.63 12.20
CA ASN A 15 5.12 1.80 11.00
C ASN A 15 5.36 2.63 9.74
N MET A 16 4.83 3.84 9.70
CA MET A 16 5.05 4.75 8.57
C MET A 16 6.54 5.06 8.42
N LYS A 17 7.21 5.37 9.54
CA LYS A 17 8.64 5.68 9.52
C LYS A 17 9.45 4.49 9.04
N LEU A 18 9.14 3.29 9.53
CA LEU A 18 9.85 2.09 9.12
C LEU A 18 9.75 1.88 7.61
N CYS A 19 8.53 1.90 7.09
CA CYS A 19 8.32 1.67 5.66
C CYS A 19 8.98 2.77 4.83
N ARG A 20 8.82 4.02 5.24
CA ARG A 20 9.42 5.14 4.53
C ARG A 20 10.94 5.04 4.46
N ASP A 21 11.58 4.79 5.62
CA ASP A 21 13.03 4.74 5.68
C ASP A 21 13.58 3.59 4.84
N VAL A 22 12.94 2.42 4.90
CA VAL A 22 13.37 1.26 4.12
C VAL A 22 13.23 1.53 2.62
N LEU A 23 12.11 2.09 2.20
CA LEU A 23 11.87 2.33 0.77
C LEU A 23 12.78 3.41 0.22
N ARG A 24 13.00 4.48 0.97
CA ARG A 24 13.92 5.54 0.54
C ARG A 24 15.35 5.02 0.44
N ALA A 25 15.74 4.15 1.37
CA ALA A 25 17.08 3.56 1.35
C ALA A 25 17.27 2.64 0.14
N THR A 26 16.20 2.10 -0.40
CA THR A 26 16.26 1.22 -1.58
C THR A 26 15.98 1.95 -2.90
N GLY A 27 15.87 3.28 -2.85
CA GLY A 27 15.78 4.09 -4.06
C GLY A 27 14.38 4.54 -4.48
N TYR A 28 13.37 4.25 -3.68
CA TYR A 28 12.01 4.68 -3.98
C TYR A 28 11.71 6.05 -3.37
N ALA A 29 10.87 6.81 -4.05
CA ALA A 29 10.29 8.01 -3.47
C ALA A 29 9.01 7.61 -2.76
N THR A 30 8.67 8.30 -1.67
CA THR A 30 7.49 7.95 -0.87
C THR A 30 6.50 9.09 -0.78
N LEU A 31 5.22 8.74 -0.82
CA LEU A 31 4.11 9.63 -0.51
C LEU A 31 3.44 9.05 0.73
N GLU A 32 2.84 9.88 1.57
CA GLU A 32 2.27 9.43 2.83
C GLU A 32 0.83 9.88 2.98
N ALA A 33 -0.02 8.97 3.45
CA ALA A 33 -1.40 9.24 3.80
C ALA A 33 -1.71 8.56 5.12
N THR A 34 -2.53 9.16 5.95
CA THR A 34 -2.86 8.63 7.27
C THR A 34 -4.30 8.15 7.38
N SER A 35 -5.06 8.25 6.30
CA SER A 35 -6.44 7.75 6.24
C SER A 35 -6.74 7.20 4.85
N GLY A 36 -7.81 6.42 4.76
CA GLY A 36 -8.25 5.88 3.48
C GLY A 36 -8.69 6.95 2.51
N GLU A 37 -9.39 7.97 3.01
CA GLU A 37 -9.84 9.09 2.19
C GLU A 37 -8.66 9.85 1.61
N GLU A 38 -7.66 10.15 2.43
CA GLU A 38 -6.45 10.82 1.97
C GLU A 38 -5.71 9.98 0.95
N ALA A 39 -5.68 8.66 1.15
CA ALA A 39 -5.03 7.74 0.23
C ALA A 39 -5.64 7.82 -1.17
N VAL A 40 -6.96 7.85 -1.24
CA VAL A 40 -7.66 7.93 -2.53
C VAL A 40 -7.31 9.24 -3.24
N GLU A 41 -7.33 10.36 -2.51
CA GLU A 41 -6.98 11.65 -3.09
C GLU A 41 -5.53 11.70 -3.56
N MET A 42 -4.61 11.20 -2.74
CA MET A 42 -3.19 11.18 -3.08
C MET A 42 -2.92 10.31 -4.31
N ALA A 43 -3.56 9.16 -4.38
CA ALA A 43 -3.39 8.26 -5.53
C ALA A 43 -3.89 8.90 -6.82
N ARG A 44 -5.03 9.60 -6.76
CA ARG A 44 -5.56 10.30 -7.94
C ARG A 44 -4.65 11.45 -8.37
N ALA A 45 -4.13 12.18 -7.41
CA ALA A 45 -3.32 13.37 -7.69
C ALA A 45 -1.92 13.03 -8.21
N HIS A 46 -1.34 11.95 -7.70
CA HIS A 46 0.09 11.66 -7.94
C HIS A 46 0.36 10.39 -8.73
N ALA A 47 -0.63 9.55 -8.96
CA ALA A 47 -0.50 8.29 -9.71
C ALA A 47 0.74 7.49 -9.30
N PRO A 48 0.83 7.03 -8.03
CA PRO A 48 2.00 6.29 -7.58
C PRO A 48 2.12 4.94 -8.31
N ALA A 49 3.31 4.39 -8.31
CA ALA A 49 3.56 3.10 -8.94
C ALA A 49 3.04 1.93 -8.08
N LEU A 50 2.82 2.17 -6.79
CA LEU A 50 2.34 1.15 -5.86
C LEU A 50 1.73 1.83 -4.64
N VAL A 51 0.72 1.20 -4.04
CA VAL A 51 0.13 1.64 -2.79
C VAL A 51 0.29 0.53 -1.75
N LEU A 52 0.84 0.88 -0.58
CA LEU A 52 0.85 -0.01 0.58
C LEU A 52 -0.25 0.49 1.52
N MET A 53 -1.30 -0.32 1.67
CA MET A 53 -2.52 0.09 2.33
C MET A 53 -2.76 -0.69 3.61
N ASP A 54 -2.73 0.00 4.77
CA ASP A 54 -3.14 -0.61 6.02
C ASP A 54 -4.63 -0.94 5.95
N ILE A 55 -5.00 -2.12 6.41
CA ILE A 55 -6.40 -2.54 6.44
C ILE A 55 -7.17 -1.78 7.51
N GLN A 56 -6.54 -1.54 8.67
CA GLN A 56 -7.19 -0.86 9.79
C GLN A 56 -6.83 0.61 9.80
N LEU A 57 -7.70 1.43 9.23
CA LEU A 57 -7.52 2.87 9.14
C LEU A 57 -8.69 3.59 9.80
N PRO A 58 -8.47 4.84 10.27
CA PRO A 58 -9.58 5.67 10.73
C PRO A 58 -10.47 6.05 9.54
N GLY A 59 -11.76 6.23 9.77
CA GLY A 59 -12.70 6.55 8.70
C GLY A 59 -13.02 5.33 7.87
N ILE A 60 -12.83 5.42 6.57
CA ILE A 60 -12.98 4.24 5.70
C ILE A 60 -11.76 3.33 5.90
N ASP A 61 -12.01 2.02 5.92
CA ASP A 61 -10.92 1.06 6.08
C ASP A 61 -10.19 0.83 4.75
N GLY A 62 -9.14 -0.02 4.79
CA GLY A 62 -8.34 -0.29 3.61
C GLY A 62 -9.12 -0.96 2.49
N VAL A 63 -10.11 -1.78 2.82
CA VAL A 63 -10.92 -2.46 1.82
C VAL A 63 -11.81 -1.47 1.06
N GLU A 64 -12.45 -0.55 1.79
CA GLU A 64 -13.27 0.48 1.14
C GLU A 64 -12.40 1.43 0.32
N ALA A 65 -11.22 1.80 0.83
CA ALA A 65 -10.30 2.64 0.07
C ALA A 65 -9.90 1.95 -1.24
N LEU A 66 -9.59 0.66 -1.18
CA LEU A 66 -9.29 -0.13 -2.37
C LEU A 66 -10.44 -0.10 -3.37
N ALA A 67 -11.67 -0.29 -2.89
CA ALA A 67 -12.84 -0.28 -3.77
C ALA A 67 -12.97 1.05 -4.49
N ARG A 68 -12.70 2.15 -3.80
CA ARG A 68 -12.73 3.48 -4.42
C ARG A 68 -11.64 3.66 -5.47
N LEU A 69 -10.44 3.13 -5.19
CA LEU A 69 -9.35 3.19 -6.16
C LEU A 69 -9.71 2.41 -7.43
N ARG A 70 -10.32 1.24 -7.29
CA ARG A 70 -10.68 0.40 -8.43
C ARG A 70 -11.82 0.97 -9.28
N ARG A 71 -12.65 1.85 -8.71
CA ARG A 71 -13.74 2.49 -9.44
C ARG A 71 -13.33 3.72 -10.24
N ASP A 72 -12.13 4.25 -9.99
CA ASP A 72 -11.64 5.45 -10.66
C ASP A 72 -10.65 5.04 -11.76
N GLU A 73 -10.89 5.47 -12.98
CA GLU A 73 -10.02 5.15 -14.11
C GLU A 73 -8.57 5.54 -13.88
N LYS A 74 -8.34 6.61 -13.15
CA LYS A 74 -6.98 7.12 -12.89
C LYS A 74 -6.19 6.21 -11.98
N THR A 75 -6.87 5.44 -11.14
CA THR A 75 -6.22 4.64 -10.10
C THR A 75 -6.53 3.14 -10.22
N ALA A 76 -7.42 2.74 -11.12
CA ALA A 76 -7.92 1.38 -11.19
C ALA A 76 -6.84 0.31 -11.41
N SER A 77 -5.75 0.68 -12.09
CA SER A 77 -4.69 -0.27 -12.43
C SER A 77 -3.47 -0.17 -11.50
N ILE A 78 -3.49 0.73 -10.52
CA ILE A 78 -2.36 0.84 -9.59
C ILE A 78 -2.33 -0.39 -8.68
N PRO A 79 -1.19 -1.10 -8.57
CA PRO A 79 -1.11 -2.23 -7.66
C PRO A 79 -1.22 -1.77 -6.21
N VAL A 80 -1.98 -2.52 -5.40
CA VAL A 80 -2.20 -2.22 -3.99
C VAL A 80 -1.89 -3.45 -3.16
N LEU A 81 -1.00 -3.30 -2.19
CA LEU A 81 -0.68 -4.36 -1.23
C LEU A 81 -1.32 -4.03 0.10
N ALA A 82 -1.93 -5.02 0.74
CA ALA A 82 -2.53 -4.86 2.05
C ALA A 82 -1.47 -5.03 3.14
N LEU A 83 -1.54 -4.19 4.18
CA LEU A 83 -0.76 -4.37 5.41
C LEU A 83 -1.73 -4.81 6.49
N THR A 84 -1.50 -5.94 7.11
CA THR A 84 -2.45 -6.49 8.07
C THR A 84 -1.76 -7.14 9.26
N ALA A 85 -2.30 -6.93 10.45
CA ALA A 85 -1.86 -7.62 11.66
C ALA A 85 -2.46 -9.02 11.77
N GLN A 86 -3.41 -9.36 10.91
CA GLN A 86 -4.15 -10.62 10.97
C GLN A 86 -3.95 -11.43 9.69
N ALA A 87 -2.72 -11.84 9.44
CA ALA A 87 -2.41 -12.67 8.26
C ALA A 87 -2.52 -14.15 8.63
N MET A 88 -3.72 -14.62 8.91
CA MET A 88 -3.97 -16.03 9.21
C MET A 88 -4.38 -16.77 7.94
N SER A 89 -4.31 -18.11 7.98
CA SER A 89 -4.71 -18.90 6.83
C SER A 89 -6.19 -18.64 6.51
N GLY A 90 -6.46 -18.33 5.24
CA GLY A 90 -7.79 -17.92 4.80
C GLY A 90 -7.89 -16.42 4.54
N ASP A 91 -7.14 -15.59 5.29
CA ASP A 91 -7.16 -14.14 5.08
C ASP A 91 -6.54 -13.75 3.76
N ARG A 92 -5.53 -14.50 3.32
CA ARG A 92 -4.89 -14.27 2.04
C ARG A 92 -5.91 -14.32 0.89
N GLU A 93 -6.77 -15.33 0.89
CA GLU A 93 -7.79 -15.47 -0.16
C GLU A 93 -8.79 -14.34 -0.08
N GLN A 94 -9.14 -13.91 1.13
CA GLN A 94 -10.07 -12.83 1.35
C GLN A 94 -9.51 -11.50 0.79
N PHE A 95 -8.24 -11.20 1.06
CA PHE A 95 -7.63 -9.97 0.56
C PHE A 95 -7.47 -10.00 -0.95
N LEU A 96 -7.03 -11.11 -1.52
CA LEU A 96 -6.91 -11.22 -2.97
C LEU A 96 -8.27 -11.16 -3.64
N GLY A 97 -9.28 -11.77 -3.03
CA GLY A 97 -10.66 -11.71 -3.53
C GLY A 97 -11.24 -10.31 -3.48
N ALA A 98 -10.79 -9.46 -2.55
CA ALA A 98 -11.23 -8.08 -2.46
C ALA A 98 -10.56 -7.18 -3.51
N GLY A 99 -9.51 -7.65 -4.18
CA GLY A 99 -8.83 -6.91 -5.23
C GLY A 99 -7.43 -6.42 -4.90
N PHE A 100 -6.90 -6.78 -3.73
CA PHE A 100 -5.50 -6.50 -3.41
C PHE A 100 -4.59 -7.40 -4.24
N ASP A 101 -3.44 -6.87 -4.63
CA ASP A 101 -2.47 -7.63 -5.43
C ASP A 101 -1.59 -8.51 -4.58
N GLY A 102 -1.56 -8.29 -3.29
CA GLY A 102 -0.82 -9.09 -2.33
C GLY A 102 -1.00 -8.54 -0.93
N TYR A 103 -0.30 -9.09 0.03
CA TYR A 103 -0.37 -8.59 1.40
C TYR A 103 0.95 -8.79 2.14
N LEU A 104 1.13 -8.00 3.20
CA LEU A 104 2.25 -8.12 4.13
C LEU A 104 1.71 -8.17 5.53
N SER A 105 2.28 -9.04 6.36
CA SER A 105 1.91 -9.17 7.76
C SER A 105 2.62 -8.11 8.61
N LYS A 106 1.98 -7.63 9.65
CA LYS A 106 2.62 -6.81 10.68
C LYS A 106 3.06 -7.71 11.84
N PRO A 107 4.19 -7.46 12.46
CA PRO A 107 5.15 -6.39 12.15
C PRO A 107 5.84 -6.64 10.81
N VAL A 108 6.09 -5.55 10.08
CA VAL A 108 6.64 -5.65 8.74
C VAL A 108 8.09 -6.12 8.77
N ASP A 109 8.39 -7.17 8.01
CA ASP A 109 9.75 -7.65 7.83
C ASP A 109 10.41 -6.85 6.71
N VAL A 110 11.60 -6.30 6.98
CA VAL A 110 12.29 -5.40 6.04
C VAL A 110 12.56 -6.09 4.70
N LEU A 111 13.04 -7.33 4.72
CA LEU A 111 13.35 -8.04 3.47
C LEU A 111 12.09 -8.38 2.68
N GLU A 112 11.03 -8.76 3.37
CA GLU A 112 9.75 -9.03 2.71
C GLU A 112 9.17 -7.77 2.09
N LEU A 113 9.29 -6.64 2.79
CA LEU A 113 8.81 -5.36 2.27
C LEU A 113 9.54 -4.99 0.98
N ILE A 114 10.87 -5.08 0.99
CA ILE A 114 11.67 -4.76 -0.20
C ILE A 114 11.30 -5.66 -1.37
N ARG A 115 11.19 -6.96 -1.11
CA ARG A 115 10.86 -7.94 -2.13
C ARG A 115 9.47 -7.69 -2.71
N ALA A 116 8.48 -7.46 -1.84
CA ALA A 116 7.11 -7.23 -2.28
C ALA A 116 6.99 -5.97 -3.12
N VAL A 117 7.68 -4.90 -2.72
CA VAL A 117 7.63 -3.65 -3.47
C VAL A 117 8.27 -3.83 -4.85
N LYS A 118 9.43 -4.48 -4.93
CA LYS A 118 10.08 -4.73 -6.22
C LYS A 118 9.23 -5.60 -7.13
N GLU A 119 8.56 -6.59 -6.55
CA GLU A 119 7.75 -7.54 -7.31
C GLU A 119 6.48 -6.91 -7.86
N HIS A 120 5.83 -6.03 -7.08
CA HIS A 120 4.53 -5.48 -7.42
C HIS A 120 4.55 -4.06 -7.96
N CYS A 121 5.66 -3.35 -7.81
CA CYS A 121 5.73 -1.97 -8.25
C CYS A 121 5.59 -1.89 -9.78
N ALA A 122 4.67 -1.03 -10.23
CA ALA A 122 4.46 -0.85 -11.66
C ALA A 122 5.66 -0.15 -12.28
N HIS A 123 6.16 -0.71 -13.36
CA HIS A 123 7.27 -0.12 -14.10
C HIS A 123 6.74 0.66 -15.31
N ALA A 124 7.28 1.83 -15.47
CA ALA A 124 6.90 2.68 -16.60
C ALA A 124 7.44 2.12 -17.90
#